data_c2b706fc6a80d726b6b6c554284d8698
#
_entry.id   c2b706fc6a80d726b6b6c554284d8698
#
_cell.length_a   1.000
_cell.length_b   1.000
_cell.length_c   1.000
_cell.angle_alpha   90.00
_cell.angle_beta   90.00
_cell.angle_gamma   90.00
#
_symmetry.space_group_name_H-M   'P 1'
#
loop_
_entity.id
_entity.type
_entity.pdbx_description
1 polymer ?
#
loop_
_entity_poly.entity_id
_entity_poly.type
_entity_poly.pdbx_seq_one_letter_code
_entity_poly.pdbx_strand_id
1 'polypeptide(L)'
;MNWKEFFKGLKTERQGNVPDETRREFLKIGLIITGVAAGGSLLNVVSVVAEGLATADELHREYPYKPHYSMVFKVDNCIDCELCVDACRRTNHVPEYGWRTMILERVDMKAVDQQRQFMPILCNHCNNPPCVRACPTKATYKDKQTGIVKMASYKCIGCKTCMVACPYNARYFNEEKRAIDKCDFCWESRLSKGMKITACAEACPAGVRIFGDLADPNSEVYKIVHQMGKAVWVLKPETGAKPNVFYTIG
;
A
#
# COMPACT_ATOMS: atom_id res chain seq x y z
N MET A 1 44.59 -4.48 -4.45
CA MET A 1 43.57 -3.72 -5.17
C MET A 1 43.54 -2.32 -4.58
N ASN A 2 43.91 -1.31 -5.37
CA ASN A 2 44.18 0.05 -4.85
C ASN A 2 42.86 0.85 -4.87
N TRP A 3 42.32 1.13 -3.68
CA TRP A 3 41.05 1.84 -3.49
C TRP A 3 41.01 3.24 -4.12
N LYS A 4 42.16 3.88 -4.34
CA LYS A 4 42.23 5.19 -5.01
C LYS A 4 41.89 5.15 -6.50
N GLU A 5 42.11 4.03 -7.18
CA GLU A 5 41.75 3.86 -8.58
C GLU A 5 40.28 3.50 -8.77
N PHE A 6 39.69 2.76 -7.82
CA PHE A 6 38.26 2.46 -7.82
C PHE A 6 37.39 3.72 -7.73
N PHE A 7 37.79 4.69 -6.88
CA PHE A 7 37.05 5.94 -6.75
C PHE A 7 37.26 6.95 -7.88
N LYS A 8 38.31 6.81 -8.69
CA LYS A 8 38.51 7.65 -9.88
C LYS A 8 37.49 7.34 -11.00
N GLY A 9 37.07 6.08 -11.13
CA GLY A 9 36.07 5.66 -12.13
C GLY A 9 34.63 6.12 -11.81
N LEU A 10 34.32 6.41 -10.54
CA LEU A 10 32.99 6.82 -10.11
C LEU A 10 32.67 8.32 -10.31
N LYS A 11 33.66 9.13 -10.70
CA LYS A 11 33.49 10.59 -10.84
C LYS A 11 33.04 11.04 -12.23
N THR A 12 32.93 10.16 -13.22
CA THR A 12 32.67 10.56 -14.61
C THR A 12 31.26 10.27 -15.15
N GLU A 13 30.32 9.72 -14.35
CA GLU A 13 28.96 9.42 -14.83
C GLU A 13 27.82 10.14 -14.10
N ARG A 14 28.03 11.32 -13.53
CA ARG A 14 26.93 12.17 -13.02
C ARG A 14 27.01 13.58 -13.58
N GLN A 15 26.82 13.71 -14.88
CA GLN A 15 26.30 14.94 -15.50
C GLN A 15 24.92 14.66 -16.09
N GLY A 16 23.98 14.22 -15.26
CA GLY A 16 22.56 14.37 -15.53
C GLY A 16 22.16 15.79 -15.15
N ASN A 17 21.64 16.57 -16.09
CA ASN A 17 21.04 17.87 -15.84
C ASN A 17 19.92 17.71 -14.80
N VAL A 18 20.19 18.09 -13.56
CA VAL A 18 19.15 18.26 -12.53
C VAL A 18 18.31 19.47 -12.95
N PRO A 19 16.98 19.33 -13.09
CA PRO A 19 16.12 20.45 -13.49
C PRO A 19 16.36 21.67 -12.60
N ASP A 20 16.40 22.84 -13.21
CA ASP A 20 16.73 24.13 -12.55
C ASP A 20 15.76 24.47 -11.39
N GLU A 21 14.54 23.95 -11.44
CA GLU A 21 13.53 24.06 -10.36
C GLU A 21 13.99 23.43 -9.05
N THR A 22 14.59 22.23 -9.11
CA THR A 22 15.05 21.52 -7.88
C THR A 22 16.22 22.23 -7.21
N ARG A 23 17.08 22.88 -8.00
CA ARG A 23 18.17 23.73 -7.49
C ARG A 23 17.65 25.00 -6.84
N ARG A 24 16.64 25.64 -7.41
CA ARG A 24 16.00 26.82 -6.85
C ARG A 24 15.27 26.54 -5.54
N GLU A 25 14.59 25.41 -5.43
CA GLU A 25 13.95 25.00 -4.17
C GLU A 25 14.99 24.68 -3.09
N PHE A 26 16.06 23.97 -3.43
CA PHE A 26 17.14 23.69 -2.47
C PHE A 26 17.81 24.97 -1.97
N LEU A 27 18.06 25.96 -2.85
CA LEU A 27 18.62 27.26 -2.48
C LEU A 27 17.66 28.10 -1.63
N LYS A 28 16.35 28.04 -1.87
CA LYS A 28 15.34 28.68 -1.02
C LYS A 28 15.34 28.11 0.39
N ILE A 29 15.39 26.80 0.53
CA ILE A 29 15.47 26.12 1.83
C ILE A 29 16.79 26.48 2.55
N GLY A 30 17.91 26.50 1.85
CA GLY A 30 19.21 26.89 2.40
C GLY A 30 19.24 28.34 2.86
N LEU A 31 18.62 29.27 2.12
CA LEU A 31 18.50 30.69 2.50
C LEU A 31 17.59 30.91 3.71
N ILE A 32 16.54 30.11 3.87
CA ILE A 32 15.65 30.14 5.04
C ILE A 32 16.43 29.70 6.29
N ILE A 33 17.21 28.61 6.19
CA ILE A 33 18.00 28.10 7.32
C ILE A 33 19.09 29.09 7.73
N THR A 34 19.78 29.74 6.77
CA THR A 34 20.81 30.74 7.07
C THR A 34 20.23 32.06 7.61
N GLY A 35 19.03 32.45 7.14
CA GLY A 35 18.31 33.64 7.67
C GLY A 35 17.87 33.47 9.12
N VAL A 36 17.54 32.26 9.54
CA VAL A 36 17.20 31.93 10.94
C VAL A 36 18.43 32.00 11.85
N ALA A 37 19.60 31.56 11.37
CA ALA A 37 20.85 31.64 12.12
C ALA A 37 21.35 33.09 12.31
N ALA A 38 20.90 34.04 11.46
CA ALA A 38 21.32 35.45 11.47
C ALA A 38 20.40 36.37 12.26
N GLY A 39 19.46 35.91 13.10
CA GLY A 39 18.68 36.71 14.03
C GLY A 39 17.17 36.78 13.79
N GLY A 40 16.62 35.88 13.00
CA GLY A 40 15.15 35.72 12.84
C GLY A 40 14.51 35.07 14.07
N SER A 41 13.39 35.63 14.53
CA SER A 41 12.60 35.10 15.63
C SER A 41 12.14 33.65 15.35
N LEU A 42 12.25 32.75 16.34
CA LEU A 42 11.78 31.38 16.30
C LEU A 42 10.30 31.22 15.83
N LEU A 43 9.49 32.23 16.00
CA LEU A 43 8.10 32.29 15.54
C LEU A 43 7.95 32.21 14.02
N ASN A 44 8.89 32.76 13.24
CA ASN A 44 8.84 32.70 11.78
C ASN A 44 9.23 31.29 11.23
N VAL A 45 10.03 30.53 11.96
CA VAL A 45 10.38 29.14 11.55
C VAL A 45 9.19 28.22 11.70
N VAL A 46 8.42 28.41 12.77
CA VAL A 46 7.23 27.59 13.03
C VAL A 46 6.16 27.81 11.96
N SER A 47 5.97 29.05 11.47
CA SER A 47 5.00 29.32 10.41
C SER A 47 5.40 28.72 9.06
N VAL A 48 6.69 28.76 8.69
CA VAL A 48 7.19 28.19 7.43
C VAL A 48 7.15 26.65 7.45
N VAL A 49 7.43 26.04 8.61
CA VAL A 49 7.32 24.59 8.77
C VAL A 49 5.84 24.16 8.78
N ALA A 50 4.94 24.99 9.32
CA ALA A 50 3.50 24.74 9.31
C ALA A 50 2.88 24.84 7.91
N GLU A 51 3.41 25.71 7.03
CA GLU A 51 2.99 25.82 5.63
C GLU A 51 3.49 24.66 4.75
N GLY A 52 4.56 23.97 5.18
CA GLY A 52 5.08 22.76 4.51
C GLY A 52 4.48 21.44 5.00
N LEU A 53 3.77 21.46 6.12
CA LEU A 53 3.00 20.32 6.61
C LEU A 53 1.61 20.37 5.95
N ALA A 54 1.32 19.38 5.11
CA ALA A 54 -0.01 19.20 4.54
C ALA A 54 -1.07 19.35 5.64
N THR A 55 -2.00 20.29 5.46
CA THR A 55 -3.10 20.47 6.40
C THR A 55 -3.98 19.23 6.41
N ALA A 56 -4.71 18.98 7.50
CA ALA A 56 -5.67 17.87 7.58
C ALA A 56 -6.65 17.87 6.39
N ASP A 57 -7.01 19.03 5.85
CA ASP A 57 -7.82 19.18 4.65
C ASP A 57 -7.12 18.73 3.35
N GLU A 58 -5.81 18.87 3.24
CA GLU A 58 -5.04 18.37 2.10
C GLU A 58 -4.89 16.85 2.15
N LEU A 59 -4.74 16.27 3.34
CA LEU A 59 -4.80 14.82 3.54
C LEU A 59 -6.19 14.26 3.18
N HIS A 60 -7.27 14.96 3.48
CA HIS A 60 -8.62 14.60 3.06
C HIS A 60 -8.84 14.61 1.53
N ARG A 61 -8.09 15.41 0.77
CA ARG A 61 -8.14 15.40 -0.70
C ARG A 61 -7.52 14.14 -1.33
N GLU A 62 -6.74 13.37 -0.58
CA GLU A 62 -6.14 12.13 -1.08
C GLU A 62 -7.12 10.95 -1.17
N TYR A 63 -8.30 11.03 -0.56
CA TYR A 63 -9.30 9.95 -0.57
C TYR A 63 -10.45 10.25 -1.53
N PRO A 64 -10.26 9.99 -2.85
CA PRO A 64 -11.23 10.39 -3.87
C PRO A 64 -12.50 9.53 -3.88
N TYR A 65 -12.58 8.49 -3.05
CA TYR A 65 -13.69 7.55 -2.99
C TYR A 65 -14.42 7.66 -1.65
N LYS A 66 -15.75 7.47 -1.67
CA LYS A 66 -16.61 7.41 -0.47
C LYS A 66 -17.63 6.28 -0.63
N PRO A 67 -17.43 5.13 0.05
CA PRO A 67 -16.32 4.80 0.96
C PRO A 67 -14.99 4.57 0.23
N HIS A 68 -13.87 4.86 0.92
CA HIS A 68 -12.52 4.54 0.47
C HIS A 68 -12.02 3.31 1.23
N TYR A 69 -12.37 2.13 0.76
CA TYR A 69 -12.04 0.89 1.48
C TYR A 69 -10.54 0.63 1.55
N SER A 70 -10.11 0.27 2.73
CA SER A 70 -8.72 0.01 3.08
C SER A 70 -8.59 -1.09 4.13
N MET A 71 -7.39 -1.61 4.30
CA MET A 71 -7.07 -2.57 5.36
C MET A 71 -5.76 -2.19 6.03
N VAL A 72 -5.71 -2.31 7.35
CA VAL A 72 -4.49 -2.18 8.15
C VAL A 72 -4.14 -3.55 8.72
N PHE A 73 -2.87 -3.90 8.70
CA PHE A 73 -2.33 -5.09 9.35
C PHE A 73 -1.46 -4.72 10.54
N LYS A 74 -1.80 -5.20 11.75
CA LYS A 74 -0.93 -5.19 12.93
C LYS A 74 -0.06 -6.44 12.87
N VAL A 75 1.12 -6.34 12.25
CA VAL A 75 1.91 -7.51 11.84
C VAL A 75 2.48 -8.31 12.99
N ASP A 76 2.82 -7.67 14.09
CA ASP A 76 3.35 -8.28 15.31
C ASP A 76 2.35 -9.18 16.05
N ASN A 77 1.05 -8.97 15.82
CA ASN A 77 0.00 -9.80 16.40
C ASN A 77 -0.28 -11.08 15.59
N CYS A 78 0.34 -11.25 14.40
CA CYS A 78 0.07 -12.40 13.56
C CYS A 78 0.74 -13.67 14.10
N ILE A 79 -0.06 -14.70 14.35
CA ILE A 79 0.38 -16.00 14.89
C ILE A 79 0.37 -17.13 13.86
N ASP A 80 0.22 -16.79 12.58
CA ASP A 80 0.20 -17.77 11.47
C ASP A 80 -0.86 -18.88 11.60
N CYS A 81 -2.02 -18.59 12.17
CA CYS A 81 -3.07 -19.59 12.35
C CYS A 81 -3.87 -19.91 11.08
N GLU A 82 -3.63 -19.20 9.97
CA GLU A 82 -4.26 -19.35 8.65
C GLU A 82 -5.79 -19.27 8.59
N LEU A 83 -6.51 -19.05 9.68
CA LEU A 83 -7.98 -18.92 9.71
C LEU A 83 -8.51 -17.87 8.72
N CYS A 84 -7.76 -16.82 8.49
CA CYS A 84 -8.09 -15.78 7.50
C CYS A 84 -7.98 -16.29 6.05
N VAL A 85 -7.06 -17.20 5.77
CA VAL A 85 -6.88 -17.84 4.45
C VAL A 85 -8.05 -18.77 4.18
N ASP A 86 -8.38 -19.62 5.15
CA ASP A 86 -9.51 -20.52 5.12
C ASP A 86 -10.85 -19.83 4.94
N ALA A 87 -11.10 -18.77 5.74
CA ALA A 87 -12.31 -17.99 5.64
C ALA A 87 -12.44 -17.33 4.26
N CYS A 88 -11.32 -16.86 3.70
CA CYS A 88 -11.28 -16.30 2.35
C CYS A 88 -11.59 -17.36 1.29
N ARG A 89 -11.02 -18.55 1.39
CA ARG A 89 -11.26 -19.66 0.46
C ARG A 89 -12.74 -20.05 0.45
N ARG A 90 -13.32 -20.32 1.62
CA ARG A 90 -14.73 -20.69 1.74
C ARG A 90 -15.68 -19.62 1.24
N THR A 91 -15.46 -18.36 1.63
CA THR A 91 -16.38 -17.26 1.31
C THR A 91 -16.32 -16.84 -0.17
N ASN A 92 -15.13 -16.91 -0.78
CA ASN A 92 -14.92 -16.40 -2.14
C ASN A 92 -14.67 -17.51 -3.16
N HIS A 93 -14.87 -18.78 -2.79
CA HIS A 93 -14.68 -19.95 -3.65
C HIS A 93 -13.30 -19.91 -4.35
N VAL A 94 -12.24 -19.73 -3.55
CA VAL A 94 -10.86 -19.69 -4.08
C VAL A 94 -10.37 -21.15 -4.20
N PRO A 95 -9.96 -21.61 -5.40
CA PRO A 95 -9.45 -22.96 -5.60
C PRO A 95 -8.14 -23.18 -4.84
N GLU A 96 -7.76 -24.44 -4.63
CA GLU A 96 -6.55 -24.80 -3.86
C GLU A 96 -5.27 -24.19 -4.45
N TYR A 97 -5.15 -24.17 -5.76
CA TYR A 97 -4.00 -23.60 -6.48
C TYR A 97 -4.00 -22.06 -6.53
N GLY A 98 -5.09 -21.41 -6.08
CA GLY A 98 -5.23 -19.96 -6.09
C GLY A 98 -5.10 -19.33 -4.71
N TRP A 99 -4.92 -18.01 -4.66
CA TRP A 99 -4.92 -17.28 -3.42
C TRP A 99 -5.44 -15.84 -3.58
N ARG A 100 -6.21 -15.36 -2.61
CA ARG A 100 -6.63 -13.97 -2.50
C ARG A 100 -5.99 -13.26 -1.31
N THR A 101 -5.59 -14.03 -0.30
CA THR A 101 -4.77 -13.62 0.85
C THR A 101 -3.89 -14.79 1.27
N MET A 102 -2.71 -14.50 1.76
CA MET A 102 -1.77 -15.46 2.32
C MET A 102 -0.97 -14.81 3.44
N ILE A 103 -0.23 -15.61 4.19
CA ILE A 103 0.72 -15.15 5.19
C ILE A 103 2.12 -15.48 4.67
N LEU A 104 3.00 -14.48 4.66
CA LEU A 104 4.42 -14.67 4.35
C LEU A 104 5.18 -14.79 5.66
N GLU A 105 5.98 -15.82 5.77
CA GLU A 105 6.94 -15.95 6.84
C GLU A 105 8.24 -15.23 6.48
N ARG A 106 8.75 -14.44 7.41
CA ARG A 106 10.09 -13.85 7.36
C ARG A 106 10.88 -14.33 8.56
N VAL A 107 12.02 -14.93 8.28
CA VAL A 107 12.99 -15.28 9.32
C VAL A 107 14.09 -14.25 9.31
N ASP A 108 14.31 -13.55 10.41
CA ASP A 108 15.46 -12.67 10.55
C ASP A 108 16.68 -13.51 10.95
N MET A 109 17.49 -13.86 9.95
CA MET A 109 18.72 -14.67 10.14
C MET A 109 19.79 -13.95 10.95
N LYS A 110 19.65 -12.64 11.18
CA LYS A 110 20.61 -11.83 11.96
C LYS A 110 20.20 -11.68 13.43
N ALA A 111 18.94 -11.93 13.75
CA ALA A 111 18.49 -11.90 15.13
C ALA A 111 19.01 -13.13 15.89
N VAL A 112 19.49 -12.92 17.12
CA VAL A 112 20.01 -13.99 17.97
C VAL A 112 18.97 -15.10 18.20
N ASP A 113 17.68 -14.73 18.24
CA ASP A 113 16.55 -15.62 18.50
C ASP A 113 15.87 -16.14 17.23
N GLN A 114 16.39 -15.85 16.01
CA GLN A 114 15.78 -16.20 14.74
C GLN A 114 14.25 -15.94 14.75
N GLN A 115 13.84 -14.75 15.20
CA GLN A 115 12.43 -14.43 15.36
C GLN A 115 11.68 -14.56 14.03
N ARG A 116 10.66 -15.42 14.05
CA ARG A 116 9.74 -15.59 12.92
C ARG A 116 8.73 -14.44 12.93
N GLN A 117 8.66 -13.73 11.82
CA GLN A 117 7.66 -12.68 11.62
C GLN A 117 6.68 -13.12 10.54
N PHE A 118 5.41 -12.95 10.81
CA PHE A 118 4.34 -13.32 9.89
C PHE A 118 3.69 -12.08 9.31
N MET A 119 3.74 -11.95 7.99
CA MET A 119 3.20 -10.79 7.29
C MET A 119 2.03 -11.20 6.40
N PRO A 120 0.79 -10.89 6.76
CA PRO A 120 -0.36 -11.11 5.91
C PRO A 120 -0.30 -10.21 4.67
N ILE A 121 -0.58 -10.78 3.51
CA ILE A 121 -0.66 -10.05 2.25
C ILE A 121 -1.95 -10.33 1.49
N LEU A 122 -2.34 -9.38 0.66
CA LEU A 122 -3.46 -9.47 -0.27
C LEU A 122 -3.34 -8.41 -1.38
N CYS A 123 -4.35 -8.27 -2.24
CA CYS A 123 -4.37 -7.20 -3.23
C CYS A 123 -4.44 -5.82 -2.55
N ASN A 124 -3.53 -4.93 -2.91
CA ASN A 124 -3.41 -3.60 -2.28
C ASN A 124 -4.43 -2.56 -2.78
N HIS A 125 -5.32 -2.91 -3.69
CA HIS A 125 -6.35 -2.00 -4.24
C HIS A 125 -5.84 -0.60 -4.60
N CYS A 126 -4.64 -0.52 -5.16
CA CYS A 126 -3.85 0.67 -5.42
C CYS A 126 -4.67 1.82 -6.03
N ASN A 127 -4.34 3.08 -5.66
CA ASN A 127 -4.96 4.25 -6.27
C ASN A 127 -4.40 4.52 -7.68
N ASN A 128 -3.16 4.09 -7.96
CA ASN A 128 -2.54 4.13 -9.27
C ASN A 128 -2.22 2.70 -9.75
N PRO A 129 -3.22 1.86 -10.07
CA PRO A 129 -3.04 0.43 -10.24
C PRO A 129 -2.38 0.09 -11.59
N PRO A 130 -1.13 -0.43 -11.62
CA PRO A 130 -0.46 -0.79 -12.86
C PRO A 130 -1.18 -1.93 -13.60
N CYS A 131 -1.81 -2.84 -12.86
CA CYS A 131 -2.59 -3.93 -13.42
C CYS A 131 -3.85 -3.48 -14.20
N VAL A 132 -4.44 -2.34 -13.84
CA VAL A 132 -5.57 -1.75 -14.57
C VAL A 132 -5.08 -1.11 -15.87
N ARG A 133 -3.96 -0.38 -15.80
CA ARG A 133 -3.35 0.24 -16.99
C ARG A 133 -2.87 -0.80 -18.01
N ALA A 134 -2.36 -1.94 -17.54
CA ALA A 134 -1.84 -3.00 -18.39
C ALA A 134 -2.93 -3.89 -19.04
N CYS A 135 -4.22 -3.72 -18.70
CA CYS A 135 -5.28 -4.58 -19.19
C CYS A 135 -5.82 -4.11 -20.55
N PRO A 136 -5.59 -4.85 -21.65
CA PRO A 136 -6.03 -4.43 -22.98
C PRO A 136 -7.54 -4.41 -23.13
N THR A 137 -8.26 -5.32 -22.45
CA THR A 137 -9.72 -5.45 -22.52
C THR A 137 -10.46 -4.66 -21.45
N LYS A 138 -9.72 -3.98 -20.55
CA LYS A 138 -10.29 -3.30 -19.36
C LYS A 138 -11.11 -4.25 -18.47
N ALA A 139 -10.80 -5.54 -18.49
CA ALA A 139 -11.42 -6.54 -17.62
C ALA A 139 -11.09 -6.26 -16.14
N THR A 140 -9.88 -5.83 -15.82
CA THR A 140 -9.58 -5.28 -14.50
C THR A 140 -9.73 -3.76 -14.52
N TYR A 141 -10.42 -3.24 -13.52
CA TYR A 141 -10.76 -1.81 -13.46
C TYR A 141 -10.79 -1.34 -12.01
N LYS A 142 -10.62 -0.03 -11.81
CA LYS A 142 -10.83 0.62 -10.53
C LYS A 142 -12.27 1.13 -10.46
N ASP A 143 -13.00 0.67 -9.47
CA ASP A 143 -14.36 1.12 -9.22
C ASP A 143 -14.34 2.59 -8.77
N LYS A 144 -15.11 3.42 -9.45
CA LYS A 144 -15.15 4.86 -9.20
C LYS A 144 -15.89 5.24 -7.91
N GLN A 145 -16.76 4.36 -7.40
CA GLN A 145 -17.51 4.63 -6.18
C GLN A 145 -16.73 4.22 -4.94
N THR A 146 -16.18 3.01 -4.94
CA THR A 146 -15.60 2.36 -3.75
C THR A 146 -14.07 2.34 -3.74
N GLY A 147 -13.42 2.72 -4.84
CA GLY A 147 -11.98 2.62 -4.97
C GLY A 147 -11.44 1.17 -5.00
N ILE A 148 -12.30 0.17 -5.00
CA ILE A 148 -11.87 -1.23 -5.10
C ILE A 148 -11.40 -1.52 -6.52
N VAL A 149 -10.26 -2.19 -6.67
CA VAL A 149 -9.85 -2.76 -7.97
C VAL A 149 -10.60 -4.07 -8.15
N LYS A 150 -11.46 -4.14 -9.16
CA LYS A 150 -12.35 -5.27 -9.46
C LYS A 150 -11.95 -5.99 -10.76
N MET A 151 -12.57 -7.14 -11.01
CA MET A 151 -12.43 -7.94 -12.24
C MET A 151 -13.80 -8.22 -12.85
N ALA A 152 -13.94 -7.97 -14.14
CA ALA A 152 -15.04 -8.44 -14.96
C ALA A 152 -14.58 -9.68 -15.75
N SER A 153 -14.82 -10.86 -15.19
CA SER A 153 -14.28 -12.13 -15.72
C SER A 153 -14.70 -12.36 -17.18
N TYR A 154 -15.92 -11.96 -17.56
CA TYR A 154 -16.44 -12.10 -18.93
C TYR A 154 -15.71 -11.26 -20.00
N LYS A 155 -14.92 -10.24 -19.57
CA LYS A 155 -14.05 -9.45 -20.46
C LYS A 155 -12.62 -9.96 -20.50
N CYS A 156 -12.28 -10.90 -19.63
CA CYS A 156 -10.91 -11.36 -19.49
C CYS A 156 -10.55 -12.34 -20.62
N ILE A 157 -9.48 -12.06 -21.33
CA ILE A 157 -8.93 -12.95 -22.39
C ILE A 157 -7.80 -13.86 -21.88
N GLY A 158 -7.51 -13.86 -20.58
CA GLY A 158 -6.48 -14.71 -19.98
C GLY A 158 -5.04 -14.35 -20.33
N CYS A 159 -4.76 -13.19 -20.88
CA CYS A 159 -3.40 -12.78 -21.34
C CYS A 159 -2.36 -12.65 -20.23
N LYS A 160 -2.73 -12.71 -18.96
CA LYS A 160 -1.88 -12.66 -17.76
C LYS A 160 -1.05 -11.36 -17.58
N THR A 161 -1.13 -10.38 -18.49
CA THR A 161 -0.36 -9.12 -18.42
C THR A 161 -0.55 -8.39 -17.08
N CYS A 162 -1.76 -8.40 -16.52
CA CYS A 162 -2.04 -7.80 -15.22
C CYS A 162 -1.41 -8.55 -14.03
N MET A 163 -1.04 -9.83 -14.18
CA MET A 163 -0.27 -10.57 -13.18
C MET A 163 1.17 -10.08 -13.16
N VAL A 164 1.79 -9.98 -14.34
CA VAL A 164 3.17 -9.49 -14.50
C VAL A 164 3.30 -8.03 -14.04
N ALA A 165 2.29 -7.18 -14.35
CA ALA A 165 2.30 -5.79 -13.95
C ALA A 165 2.07 -5.57 -12.43
N CYS A 166 1.64 -6.57 -11.67
CA CYS A 166 1.36 -6.43 -10.25
C CYS A 166 2.64 -6.53 -9.41
N PRO A 167 3.11 -5.46 -8.74
CA PRO A 167 4.35 -5.52 -7.96
C PRO A 167 4.21 -6.40 -6.71
N TYR A 168 2.98 -6.71 -6.31
CA TYR A 168 2.67 -7.50 -5.10
C TYR A 168 2.36 -8.96 -5.41
N ASN A 169 2.40 -9.37 -6.68
CA ASN A 169 2.00 -10.71 -7.13
C ASN A 169 0.60 -11.16 -6.62
N ALA A 170 -0.33 -10.23 -6.42
CA ALA A 170 -1.63 -10.46 -5.79
C ALA A 170 -2.72 -10.86 -6.80
N ARG A 171 -2.38 -11.74 -7.75
CA ARG A 171 -3.27 -12.23 -8.80
C ARG A 171 -2.89 -13.65 -9.19
N TYR A 172 -3.89 -14.44 -9.52
CA TYR A 172 -3.70 -15.80 -10.06
C TYR A 172 -4.65 -16.02 -11.24
N PHE A 173 -4.36 -17.02 -12.06
CA PHE A 173 -5.27 -17.46 -13.12
C PHE A 173 -6.23 -18.50 -12.54
N ASN A 174 -7.52 -18.20 -12.61
CA ASN A 174 -8.57 -19.14 -12.20
C ASN A 174 -9.00 -19.95 -13.43
N GLU A 175 -8.71 -21.24 -13.40
CA GLU A 175 -8.96 -22.16 -14.53
C GLU A 175 -10.46 -22.38 -14.75
N GLU A 176 -11.24 -22.46 -13.67
CA GLU A 176 -12.70 -22.65 -13.75
C GLU A 176 -13.37 -21.45 -14.39
N LYS A 177 -12.95 -20.22 -14.00
CA LYS A 177 -13.46 -18.96 -14.58
C LYS A 177 -12.81 -18.61 -15.91
N ARG A 178 -11.73 -19.29 -16.30
CA ARG A 178 -10.84 -18.95 -17.43
C ARG A 178 -10.42 -17.48 -17.43
N ALA A 179 -10.22 -16.92 -16.26
CA ALA A 179 -9.94 -15.50 -16.03
C ALA A 179 -8.94 -15.30 -14.90
N ILE A 180 -8.32 -14.13 -14.85
CA ILE A 180 -7.53 -13.72 -13.69
C ILE A 180 -8.46 -13.43 -12.52
N ASP A 181 -8.11 -13.95 -11.34
CA ASP A 181 -8.82 -13.66 -10.10
C ASP A 181 -7.88 -13.03 -9.06
N LYS A 182 -8.46 -12.37 -8.07
CA LYS A 182 -7.76 -11.67 -6.99
C LYS A 182 -8.72 -11.27 -5.87
N CYS A 183 -8.18 -10.83 -4.74
CA CYS A 183 -8.97 -10.20 -3.67
C CYS A 183 -9.75 -8.98 -4.18
N ASP A 184 -11.04 -8.90 -3.87
CA ASP A 184 -11.95 -7.80 -4.15
C ASP A 184 -12.49 -7.14 -2.86
N PHE A 185 -11.80 -7.32 -1.72
CA PHE A 185 -12.29 -6.99 -0.38
C PHE A 185 -13.63 -7.64 -0.04
N CYS A 186 -13.86 -8.85 -0.57
CA CYS A 186 -15.15 -9.55 -0.44
C CYS A 186 -16.34 -8.74 -0.95
N TRP A 187 -16.13 -7.92 -1.99
CA TRP A 187 -17.20 -7.10 -2.56
C TRP A 187 -18.37 -7.95 -3.03
N GLU A 188 -18.12 -8.92 -3.89
CA GLU A 188 -19.16 -9.77 -4.46
C GLU A 188 -19.85 -10.67 -3.42
N SER A 189 -19.06 -11.17 -2.46
CA SER A 189 -19.55 -12.15 -1.49
C SER A 189 -20.22 -11.50 -0.26
N ARG A 190 -19.82 -10.27 0.12
CA ARG A 190 -20.20 -9.66 1.40
C ARG A 190 -20.61 -8.19 1.29
N LEU A 191 -19.72 -7.30 0.86
CA LEU A 191 -19.93 -5.85 0.99
C LEU A 191 -21.12 -5.37 0.15
N SER A 192 -21.30 -5.88 -1.08
CA SER A 192 -22.46 -5.57 -1.94
C SER A 192 -23.79 -6.07 -1.36
N LYS A 193 -23.74 -6.98 -0.39
CA LYS A 193 -24.90 -7.53 0.33
C LYS A 193 -25.17 -6.85 1.67
N GLY A 194 -24.48 -5.72 1.94
CA GLY A 194 -24.68 -4.92 3.13
C GLY A 194 -23.82 -5.32 4.34
N MET A 195 -22.99 -6.35 4.25
CA MET A 195 -22.01 -6.67 5.29
C MET A 195 -20.91 -5.61 5.32
N LYS A 196 -20.41 -5.28 6.51
CA LYS A 196 -19.42 -4.20 6.70
C LYS A 196 -17.99 -4.69 6.90
N ILE A 197 -17.77 -6.02 6.90
CA ILE A 197 -16.48 -6.61 7.21
C ILE A 197 -16.12 -7.70 6.20
N THR A 198 -14.84 -7.82 5.88
CA THR A 198 -14.32 -8.90 5.03
C THR A 198 -14.20 -10.21 5.80
N ALA A 199 -14.33 -11.36 5.12
CA ALA A 199 -14.27 -12.68 5.76
C ALA A 199 -12.94 -12.90 6.50
N CYS A 200 -11.83 -12.46 5.92
CA CYS A 200 -10.51 -12.63 6.52
C CYS A 200 -10.27 -11.71 7.74
N ALA A 201 -10.93 -10.56 7.83
CA ALA A 201 -10.86 -9.71 9.01
C ALA A 201 -11.73 -10.25 10.14
N GLU A 202 -12.95 -10.72 9.83
CA GLU A 202 -13.85 -11.31 10.79
C GLU A 202 -13.28 -12.59 11.41
N ALA A 203 -12.61 -13.43 10.63
CA ALA A 203 -12.04 -14.68 11.09
C ALA A 203 -10.71 -14.55 11.85
N CYS A 204 -10.15 -13.34 11.99
CA CYS A 204 -8.86 -13.15 12.63
C CYS A 204 -8.97 -13.02 14.15
N PRO A 205 -8.62 -14.04 14.95
CA PRO A 205 -8.79 -14.00 16.41
C PRO A 205 -7.84 -13.02 17.10
N ALA A 206 -6.68 -12.77 16.48
CA ALA A 206 -5.66 -11.87 17.02
C ALA A 206 -5.83 -10.40 16.60
N GLY A 207 -6.94 -10.05 15.93
CA GLY A 207 -7.23 -8.67 15.53
C GLY A 207 -6.18 -8.04 14.58
N VAL A 208 -5.44 -8.86 13.85
CA VAL A 208 -4.38 -8.42 12.92
C VAL A 208 -4.95 -7.59 11.77
N ARG A 209 -6.16 -7.95 11.30
CA ARG A 209 -6.75 -7.43 10.07
C ARG A 209 -7.87 -6.45 10.38
N ILE A 210 -7.61 -5.17 10.21
CA ILE A 210 -8.56 -4.10 10.45
C ILE A 210 -9.02 -3.58 9.08
N PHE A 211 -10.29 -3.79 8.78
CA PHE A 211 -10.90 -3.36 7.52
C PHE A 211 -11.86 -2.20 7.78
N GLY A 212 -11.86 -1.19 6.92
CA GLY A 212 -12.77 -0.06 7.06
C GLY A 212 -12.66 0.97 5.94
N ASP A 213 -13.30 2.11 6.18
CA ASP A 213 -13.28 3.27 5.30
C ASP A 213 -12.15 4.24 5.73
N LEU A 214 -11.22 4.47 4.83
CA LEU A 214 -10.10 5.40 5.06
C LEU A 214 -10.54 6.87 4.94
N ALA A 215 -11.70 7.15 4.36
CA ALA A 215 -12.26 8.49 4.25
C ALA A 215 -13.17 8.87 5.43
N ASP A 216 -13.50 7.94 6.32
CA ASP A 216 -14.31 8.19 7.53
C ASP A 216 -13.42 8.38 8.76
N PRO A 217 -13.38 9.59 9.36
CA PRO A 217 -12.61 9.86 10.58
C PRO A 217 -12.99 8.98 11.78
N ASN A 218 -14.20 8.41 11.81
CA ASN A 218 -14.63 7.52 12.86
C ASN A 218 -14.16 6.08 12.66
N SER A 219 -13.75 5.72 11.44
CA SER A 219 -13.23 4.39 11.11
C SER A 219 -11.94 4.09 11.88
N GLU A 220 -11.80 2.85 12.36
CA GLU A 220 -10.56 2.41 13.01
C GLU A 220 -9.35 2.48 12.06
N VAL A 221 -9.56 2.17 10.79
CA VAL A 221 -8.52 2.30 9.74
C VAL A 221 -8.02 3.73 9.64
N TYR A 222 -8.92 4.71 9.57
CA TYR A 222 -8.56 6.13 9.53
C TYR A 222 -7.74 6.53 10.76
N LYS A 223 -8.24 6.19 11.95
CA LYS A 223 -7.58 6.52 13.23
C LYS A 223 -6.16 5.98 13.31
N ILE A 224 -5.94 4.74 12.88
CA ILE A 224 -4.60 4.13 12.92
C ILE A 224 -3.67 4.79 11.90
N VAL A 225 -4.13 5.02 10.67
CA VAL A 225 -3.28 5.58 9.60
C VAL A 225 -2.88 7.03 9.89
N HIS A 226 -3.75 7.81 10.56
CA HIS A 226 -3.50 9.22 10.88
C HIS A 226 -3.03 9.45 12.33
N GLN A 227 -2.83 8.41 13.12
CA GLN A 227 -2.37 8.52 14.49
C GLN A 227 -0.92 9.00 14.54
N MET A 228 -0.70 10.18 15.13
CA MET A 228 0.64 10.72 15.35
C MET A 228 1.48 9.78 16.23
N GLY A 229 2.74 9.61 15.90
CA GLY A 229 3.68 8.77 16.65
C GLY A 229 3.60 7.26 16.34
N LYS A 230 2.67 6.81 15.50
CA LYS A 230 2.60 5.42 15.09
C LYS A 230 3.28 5.22 13.73
N ALA A 231 4.19 4.24 13.65
CA ALA A 231 4.81 3.88 12.38
C ALA A 231 3.81 3.11 11.52
N VAL A 232 3.41 3.71 10.41
CA VAL A 232 2.55 3.09 9.40
C VAL A 232 3.30 3.08 8.08
N TRP A 233 3.35 1.94 7.42
CA TRP A 233 4.04 1.81 6.14
C TRP A 233 3.20 1.03 5.12
N VAL A 234 3.63 1.08 3.87
CA VAL A 234 3.06 0.33 2.75
C VAL A 234 4.13 -0.52 2.08
N LEU A 235 3.71 -1.57 1.38
CA LEU A 235 4.64 -2.41 0.62
C LEU A 235 5.04 -1.72 -0.68
N LYS A 236 6.33 -1.77 -1.03
CA LYS A 236 6.91 -1.32 -2.31
C LYS A 236 6.46 0.09 -2.72
N PRO A 237 6.65 1.12 -1.86
CA PRO A 237 6.26 2.50 -2.16
C PRO A 237 6.95 3.04 -3.42
N GLU A 238 8.15 2.58 -3.72
CA GLU A 238 8.96 2.95 -4.89
C GLU A 238 8.29 2.65 -6.24
N THR A 239 7.29 1.77 -6.26
CA THR A 239 6.56 1.43 -7.49
C THR A 239 5.58 2.50 -7.95
N GLY A 240 5.30 3.50 -7.14
CA GLY A 240 4.31 4.55 -7.42
C GLY A 240 2.87 4.05 -7.57
N ALA A 241 2.59 2.82 -7.14
CA ALA A 241 1.25 2.22 -7.26
C ALA A 241 0.22 2.83 -6.31
N LYS A 242 0.65 3.53 -5.25
CA LYS A 242 -0.19 4.13 -4.20
C LYS A 242 -1.15 3.11 -3.58
N PRO A 243 -0.64 2.14 -2.79
CA PRO A 243 -1.45 1.07 -2.18
C PRO A 243 -2.39 1.60 -1.10
N ASN A 244 -3.55 0.92 -0.93
CA ASN A 244 -4.55 1.18 0.11
C ASN A 244 -4.54 0.08 1.20
N VAL A 245 -3.43 -0.62 1.35
CA VAL A 245 -3.20 -1.57 2.43
C VAL A 245 -1.98 -1.11 3.19
N PHE A 246 -2.16 -0.96 4.48
CA PHE A 246 -1.19 -0.40 5.40
C PHE A 246 -0.73 -1.46 6.39
N TYR A 247 0.45 -1.26 6.92
CA TYR A 247 1.08 -2.13 7.90
C TYR A 247 1.52 -1.29 9.10
N THR A 248 1.38 -1.83 10.28
CA THR A 248 1.82 -1.19 11.52
C THR A 248 2.29 -2.24 12.52
N ILE A 249 3.09 -1.82 13.47
CA ILE A 249 3.39 -2.54 14.69
C ILE A 249 2.29 -2.18 15.70
N GLY A 250 1.74 -3.13 16.41
CA GLY A 250 0.58 -3.01 17.30
C GLY A 250 0.77 -2.08 18.50
#